data_52c6ea59bd4101992c495bbd46159235
#
_entry.id   52c6ea59bd4101992c495bbd46159235
#
_cell.length_a   1.000
_cell.length_b   1.000
_cell.length_c   1.000
_cell.angle_alpha   90.00
_cell.angle_beta   90.00
_cell.angle_gamma   90.00
#
_symmetry.space_group_name_H-M   'P 1'
#
loop_
_entity.id
_entity.type
_entity.pdbx_description
1 polymer ?
#
loop_
_entity_poly.entity_id
_entity_poly.type
_entity_poly.pdbx_seq_one_letter_code
_entity_poly.pdbx_strand_id
1 'polypeptide(L)'
;MTPVVQLDRVSVRYGRQAALRDVSAVFPPGAVGLLGPNGAGKSTMLKSLLGFIAPETGRMEVLGLDVKQSPLEIRARLGYMPESDAHIPGMNAVSFVAYCGELAGLPKADAMQRAHEVLYYVGLGEARYRNLDTYSTGMKQRIKLAQALVHDPDLLFLDEPTNGMDPRGRDEMLELVRDISRNKGINLILSSHLLPDVEYTCDHVVVLDKGTLAAQGPIASLKGHAGRVFELRVKGDKVPFMAALRAAGIECPAPDDEVMRLFVPEHTTSAVLFQLASAHGLQVRHLRASVPSLEDVFANAVSGAR
;
A
#
# COMPACT_ATOMS: atom_id res chain seq x y z
N MET A 1 -0.14 14.93 -16.54
CA MET A 1 -0.33 15.38 -15.15
C MET A 1 1.02 15.37 -14.48
N THR A 2 1.35 16.39 -13.71
CA THR A 2 2.61 16.44 -12.94
C THR A 2 2.56 15.43 -11.80
N PRO A 3 3.57 14.58 -11.60
CA PRO A 3 3.59 13.63 -10.50
C PRO A 3 3.69 14.34 -9.15
N VAL A 4 3.10 13.75 -8.11
CA VAL A 4 3.22 14.25 -6.72
C VAL A 4 4.51 13.80 -6.05
N VAL A 5 5.03 12.63 -6.47
CA VAL A 5 6.34 12.13 -6.05
C VAL A 5 7.04 11.50 -7.26
N GLN A 6 8.33 11.77 -7.39
CA GLN A 6 9.19 11.20 -8.42
C GLN A 6 10.54 10.79 -7.83
N LEU A 7 10.98 9.58 -8.18
CA LEU A 7 12.31 9.05 -7.89
C LEU A 7 13.04 8.77 -9.22
N ASP A 8 14.29 9.16 -9.31
CA ASP A 8 15.17 8.84 -10.45
C ASP A 8 16.44 8.19 -9.93
N ARG A 9 16.61 6.88 -10.23
CA ARG A 9 17.75 6.02 -9.92
C ARG A 9 18.23 6.13 -8.46
N VAL A 10 17.26 6.07 -7.54
CA VAL A 10 17.50 6.25 -6.11
C VAL A 10 18.04 4.99 -5.47
N SER A 11 19.18 5.12 -4.79
CA SER A 11 19.72 4.08 -3.92
C SER A 11 19.89 4.59 -2.50
N VAL A 12 19.49 3.75 -1.52
CA VAL A 12 19.57 4.04 -0.08
C VAL A 12 20.20 2.87 0.64
N ARG A 13 21.13 3.15 1.56
CA ARG A 13 21.82 2.12 2.35
C ARG A 13 21.79 2.44 3.84
N TYR A 14 21.76 1.37 4.65
CA TYR A 14 22.03 1.39 6.08
C TYR A 14 23.34 0.62 6.32
N GLY A 15 24.44 1.33 6.45
CA GLY A 15 25.76 0.72 6.50
C GLY A 15 26.04 -0.14 5.25
N ARG A 16 26.18 -1.46 5.44
CA ARG A 16 26.45 -2.39 4.31
C ARG A 16 25.18 -2.88 3.61
N GLN A 17 24.02 -2.71 4.20
CA GLN A 17 22.76 -3.22 3.66
C GLN A 17 22.12 -2.19 2.73
N ALA A 18 21.94 -2.55 1.46
CA ALA A 18 21.17 -1.73 0.52
C ALA A 18 19.66 -1.97 0.75
N ALA A 19 18.94 -0.90 1.12
CA ALA A 19 17.50 -0.93 1.35
C ALA A 19 16.71 -0.53 0.10
N LEU A 20 17.25 0.38 -0.73
CA LEU A 20 16.75 0.68 -2.06
C LEU A 20 17.92 0.60 -3.04
N ARG A 21 17.65 0.10 -4.26
CA ARG A 21 18.66 -0.15 -5.30
C ARG A 21 18.15 0.36 -6.64
N ASP A 22 18.71 1.47 -7.11
CA ASP A 22 18.43 2.05 -8.43
C ASP A 22 16.93 2.17 -8.74
N VAL A 23 16.16 2.68 -7.78
CA VAL A 23 14.71 2.77 -7.88
C VAL A 23 14.33 4.03 -8.65
N SER A 24 13.62 3.84 -9.78
CA SER A 24 12.98 4.92 -10.54
C SER A 24 11.47 4.69 -10.50
N ALA A 25 10.72 5.58 -9.87
CA ALA A 25 9.29 5.43 -9.67
C ALA A 25 8.56 6.77 -9.76
N VAL A 26 7.31 6.73 -10.20
CA VAL A 26 6.44 7.91 -10.34
C VAL A 26 5.12 7.66 -9.63
N PHE A 27 4.74 8.60 -8.76
CA PHE A 27 3.46 8.58 -8.06
C PHE A 27 2.59 9.71 -8.64
N PRO A 28 1.53 9.37 -9.40
CA PRO A 28 0.60 10.35 -9.93
C PRO A 28 -0.26 10.97 -8.82
N PRO A 29 -0.99 12.07 -9.11
CA PRO A 29 -2.00 12.60 -8.20
C PRO A 29 -3.08 11.57 -7.85
N GLY A 30 -3.67 11.71 -6.65
CA GLY A 30 -4.70 10.84 -6.10
C GLY A 30 -4.15 9.83 -5.09
N ALA A 31 -4.75 8.64 -5.02
CA ALA A 31 -4.36 7.58 -4.11
C ALA A 31 -3.45 6.56 -4.79
N VAL A 32 -2.24 6.38 -4.27
CA VAL A 32 -1.26 5.43 -4.79
C VAL A 32 -0.85 4.44 -3.70
N GLY A 33 -0.97 3.14 -3.98
CA GLY A 33 -0.50 2.07 -3.10
C GLY A 33 1.00 1.84 -3.25
N LEU A 34 1.72 1.78 -2.13
CA LEU A 34 3.12 1.34 -2.07
C LEU A 34 3.15 -0.07 -1.50
N LEU A 35 3.32 -1.05 -2.37
CA LEU A 35 3.23 -2.47 -2.05
C LEU A 35 4.60 -3.15 -1.97
N GLY A 36 4.65 -4.24 -1.22
CA GLY A 36 5.81 -5.11 -1.13
C GLY A 36 5.84 -5.89 0.17
N PRO A 37 6.56 -7.01 0.23
CA PRO A 37 6.71 -7.80 1.45
C PRO A 37 7.44 -6.99 2.55
N ASN A 38 7.45 -7.52 3.76
CA ASN A 38 8.24 -6.95 4.83
C ASN A 38 9.72 -6.95 4.44
N GLY A 39 10.40 -5.82 4.66
CA GLY A 39 11.79 -5.64 4.23
C GLY A 39 11.98 -5.25 2.75
N ALA A 40 10.92 -5.07 1.96
CA ALA A 40 11.03 -4.63 0.56
C ALA A 40 11.55 -3.20 0.38
N GLY A 41 11.60 -2.38 1.44
CA GLY A 41 12.09 -1.00 1.38
C GLY A 41 11.00 0.08 1.48
N LYS A 42 9.73 -0.28 1.70
CA LYS A 42 8.60 0.67 1.76
C LYS A 42 8.83 1.81 2.76
N SER A 43 9.00 1.49 4.03
CA SER A 43 9.23 2.51 5.09
C SER A 43 10.55 3.27 4.88
N THR A 44 11.57 2.64 4.27
CA THR A 44 12.80 3.34 3.88
C THR A 44 12.53 4.39 2.80
N MET A 45 11.72 4.05 1.78
CA MET A 45 11.32 4.99 0.73
C MET A 45 10.55 6.16 1.34
N LEU A 46 9.54 5.92 2.17
CA LEU A 46 8.78 6.99 2.85
C LEU A 46 9.68 7.89 3.69
N LYS A 47 10.57 7.32 4.51
CA LYS A 47 11.52 8.09 5.33
C LYS A 47 12.52 8.89 4.49
N SER A 48 12.91 8.37 3.32
CA SER A 48 13.79 9.10 2.41
C SER A 48 13.07 10.27 1.74
N LEU A 49 11.80 10.08 1.33
CA LEU A 49 10.95 11.14 0.78
C LEU A 49 10.63 12.24 1.81
N LEU A 50 10.59 11.88 3.10
CA LEU A 50 10.48 12.84 4.22
C LEU A 50 11.79 13.60 4.52
N GLY A 51 12.89 13.21 3.85
CA GLY A 51 14.22 13.79 4.08
C GLY A 51 14.91 13.32 5.37
N PHE A 52 14.41 12.27 6.03
CA PHE A 52 15.05 11.68 7.22
C PHE A 52 16.26 10.81 6.87
N ILE A 53 16.29 10.26 5.65
CA ILE A 53 17.36 9.42 5.15
C ILE A 53 17.79 9.97 3.80
N ALA A 54 19.02 10.44 3.71
CA ALA A 54 19.56 10.91 2.44
C ALA A 54 19.85 9.75 1.50
N PRO A 55 19.49 9.82 0.21
CA PRO A 55 19.90 8.83 -0.77
C PRO A 55 21.41 8.90 -1.03
N GLU A 56 22.03 7.75 -1.26
CA GLU A 56 23.42 7.64 -1.68
C GLU A 56 23.57 8.14 -3.12
N THR A 57 22.65 7.73 -3.99
CA THR A 57 22.58 8.15 -5.39
C THR A 57 21.16 8.48 -5.81
N GLY A 58 21.01 9.16 -6.94
CA GLY A 58 19.74 9.52 -7.53
C GLY A 58 19.12 10.79 -6.97
N ARG A 59 17.94 11.11 -7.47
CA ARG A 59 17.16 12.31 -7.13
C ARG A 59 15.74 11.95 -6.72
N MET A 60 15.22 12.68 -5.74
CA MET A 60 13.83 12.54 -5.27
C MET A 60 13.15 13.90 -5.25
N GLU A 61 11.95 13.95 -5.77
CA GLU A 61 11.09 15.13 -5.73
C GLU A 61 9.75 14.79 -5.09
N VAL A 62 9.25 15.67 -4.24
CA VAL A 62 7.93 15.61 -3.59
C VAL A 62 7.23 16.95 -3.82
N LEU A 63 6.03 16.93 -4.39
CA LEU A 63 5.25 18.13 -4.74
C LEU A 63 6.05 19.14 -5.59
N GLY A 64 6.93 18.62 -6.48
CA GLY A 64 7.82 19.42 -7.33
C GLY A 64 9.05 20.00 -6.62
N LEU A 65 9.26 19.67 -5.34
CA LEU A 65 10.40 20.15 -4.53
C LEU A 65 11.45 19.04 -4.40
N ASP A 66 12.72 19.39 -4.53
CA ASP A 66 13.84 18.46 -4.34
C ASP A 66 14.01 18.16 -2.83
N VAL A 67 14.00 16.86 -2.48
CA VAL A 67 14.03 16.39 -1.08
C VAL A 67 15.30 16.84 -0.34
N LYS A 68 16.45 16.94 -1.05
CA LYS A 68 17.72 17.39 -0.43
C LYS A 68 17.74 18.89 -0.18
N GLN A 69 17.09 19.67 -1.08
CA GLN A 69 17.15 21.14 -1.03
C GLN A 69 16.06 21.76 -0.16
N SER A 70 14.86 21.18 -0.15
CA SER A 70 13.67 21.73 0.49
C SER A 70 12.98 20.79 1.48
N PRO A 71 13.68 20.07 2.36
CA PRO A 71 13.05 19.06 3.23
C PRO A 71 12.07 19.64 4.23
N LEU A 72 12.27 20.88 4.70
CA LEU A 72 11.35 21.54 5.63
C LEU A 72 10.06 21.99 4.94
N GLU A 73 10.15 22.53 3.73
CA GLU A 73 9.01 22.95 2.95
C GLU A 73 8.14 21.74 2.55
N ILE A 74 8.77 20.61 2.18
CA ILE A 74 8.07 19.36 1.92
C ILE A 74 7.30 18.91 3.17
N ARG A 75 7.95 18.86 4.34
CA ARG A 75 7.30 18.44 5.59
C ARG A 75 6.18 19.35 6.06
N ALA A 76 6.25 20.65 5.75
CA ALA A 76 5.17 21.59 6.05
C ALA A 76 3.89 21.32 5.24
N ARG A 77 4.01 20.67 4.09
CA ARG A 77 2.91 20.32 3.16
C ARG A 77 2.55 18.84 3.16
N LEU A 78 3.22 18.03 3.98
CA LEU A 78 3.08 16.58 4.00
C LEU A 78 2.68 16.10 5.39
N GLY A 79 1.60 15.33 5.48
CA GLY A 79 1.20 14.61 6.67
C GLY A 79 1.77 13.18 6.67
N TYR A 80 2.28 12.74 7.80
CA TYR A 80 2.81 11.38 7.95
C TYR A 80 2.15 10.64 9.10
N MET A 81 1.56 9.51 8.78
CA MET A 81 1.04 8.54 9.74
C MET A 81 2.02 7.36 9.83
N PRO A 82 2.83 7.25 10.89
CA PRO A 82 3.81 6.17 11.04
C PRO A 82 3.15 4.84 11.43
N GLU A 83 3.80 3.71 11.11
CA GLU A 83 3.38 2.38 11.54
C GLU A 83 3.35 2.27 13.08
N SER A 84 4.45 2.70 13.74
CA SER A 84 4.56 2.65 15.20
C SER A 84 3.80 3.78 15.89
N ASP A 85 3.34 3.54 17.12
CA ASP A 85 2.74 4.55 17.97
C ASP A 85 3.78 5.63 18.33
N ALA A 86 3.40 6.89 18.15
CA ALA A 86 4.25 8.06 18.43
C ALA A 86 3.54 9.09 19.33
N HIS A 87 2.50 8.67 20.08
CA HIS A 87 1.78 9.55 21.00
C HIS A 87 2.58 9.80 22.29
N ILE A 88 2.32 10.96 22.91
CA ILE A 88 2.97 11.34 24.17
C ILE A 88 2.14 10.76 25.32
N PRO A 89 2.72 9.89 26.17
CA PRO A 89 2.03 9.34 27.33
C PRO A 89 1.49 10.41 28.27
N GLY A 90 0.32 10.16 28.86
CA GLY A 90 -0.30 11.08 29.81
C GLY A 90 -1.08 12.23 29.17
N MET A 91 -1.01 12.45 27.86
CA MET A 91 -1.81 13.47 27.17
C MET A 91 -3.19 12.92 26.77
N ASN A 92 -4.20 13.80 26.72
CA ASN A 92 -5.45 13.52 26.03
C ASN A 92 -5.31 13.79 24.53
N ALA A 93 -6.24 13.24 23.72
CA ALA A 93 -6.12 13.29 22.27
C ALA A 93 -6.18 14.71 21.70
N VAL A 94 -7.06 15.59 22.22
CA VAL A 94 -7.17 16.96 21.69
C VAL A 94 -5.90 17.76 21.96
N SER A 95 -5.30 17.64 23.15
CA SER A 95 -4.04 18.31 23.49
C SER A 95 -2.88 17.80 22.64
N PHE A 96 -2.83 16.49 22.39
CA PHE A 96 -1.81 15.87 21.55
C PHE A 96 -1.90 16.36 20.08
N VAL A 97 -3.09 16.31 19.48
CA VAL A 97 -3.27 16.74 18.08
C VAL A 97 -3.07 18.26 17.92
N ALA A 98 -3.53 19.07 18.89
CA ALA A 98 -3.25 20.51 18.90
C ALA A 98 -1.74 20.78 18.99
N TYR A 99 -1.02 20.07 19.86
CA TYR A 99 0.44 20.17 19.95
C TYR A 99 1.13 19.81 18.62
N CYS A 100 0.67 18.76 17.91
CA CYS A 100 1.19 18.44 16.58
C CYS A 100 0.92 19.56 15.57
N GLY A 101 -0.25 20.21 15.64
CA GLY A 101 -0.57 21.38 14.82
C GLY A 101 0.34 22.56 15.09
N GLU A 102 0.61 22.86 16.36
CA GLU A 102 1.57 23.92 16.77
C GLU A 102 2.99 23.61 16.25
N LEU A 103 3.44 22.35 16.34
CA LEU A 103 4.74 21.93 15.78
C LEU A 103 4.80 22.05 14.25
N ALA A 104 3.67 21.90 13.57
CA ALA A 104 3.56 22.13 12.14
C ALA A 104 3.47 23.62 11.75
N GLY A 105 3.45 24.53 12.73
CA GLY A 105 3.46 25.97 12.51
C GLY A 105 2.11 26.67 12.64
N LEU A 106 1.05 25.97 13.04
CA LEU A 106 -0.25 26.61 13.28
C LEU A 106 -0.21 27.47 14.57
N PRO A 107 -0.85 28.64 14.56
CA PRO A 107 -1.10 29.38 15.79
C PRO A 107 -1.89 28.56 16.79
N LYS A 108 -1.62 28.70 18.09
CA LYS A 108 -2.20 27.87 19.15
C LYS A 108 -3.73 27.77 19.11
N ALA A 109 -4.41 28.88 18.85
CA ALA A 109 -5.88 28.90 18.75
C ALA A 109 -6.37 28.07 17.55
N ASP A 110 -5.72 28.24 16.40
CA ASP A 110 -6.06 27.54 15.17
C ASP A 110 -5.73 26.03 15.29
N ALA A 111 -4.58 25.68 15.89
CA ALA A 111 -4.21 24.30 16.17
C ALA A 111 -5.23 23.60 17.07
N MET A 112 -5.74 24.27 18.10
CA MET A 112 -6.78 23.74 18.98
C MET A 112 -8.09 23.52 18.23
N GLN A 113 -8.53 24.52 17.45
CA GLN A 113 -9.74 24.39 16.64
C GLN A 113 -9.60 23.22 15.63
N ARG A 114 -8.52 23.18 14.88
CA ARG A 114 -8.25 22.09 13.91
C ARG A 114 -8.17 20.74 14.59
N ALA A 115 -7.60 20.65 15.78
CA ALA A 115 -7.57 19.39 16.55
C ALA A 115 -8.99 18.87 16.83
N HIS A 116 -9.92 19.72 17.24
CA HIS A 116 -11.32 19.33 17.44
C HIS A 116 -11.98 18.87 16.13
N GLU A 117 -11.77 19.57 15.03
CA GLU A 117 -12.33 19.26 13.72
C GLU A 117 -11.83 17.89 13.20
N VAL A 118 -10.51 17.68 13.18
CA VAL A 118 -9.94 16.45 12.65
C VAL A 118 -10.24 15.25 13.54
N LEU A 119 -10.28 15.41 14.87
CA LEU A 119 -10.66 14.34 15.79
C LEU A 119 -12.13 13.94 15.64
N TYR A 120 -13.01 14.89 15.39
CA TYR A 120 -14.39 14.60 15.05
C TYR A 120 -14.48 13.85 13.71
N TYR A 121 -13.75 14.33 12.69
CA TYR A 121 -13.71 13.74 11.35
C TYR A 121 -13.23 12.27 11.36
N VAL A 122 -12.20 11.96 12.14
CA VAL A 122 -11.72 10.56 12.25
C VAL A 122 -12.56 9.69 13.20
N GLY A 123 -13.70 10.20 13.70
CA GLY A 123 -14.65 9.44 14.52
C GLY A 123 -14.24 9.27 15.98
N LEU A 124 -13.42 10.16 16.52
CA LEU A 124 -13.02 10.13 17.94
C LEU A 124 -13.88 11.03 18.83
N GLY A 125 -14.87 11.75 18.31
CA GLY A 125 -15.92 12.48 19.01
C GLY A 125 -15.61 12.83 20.48
N GLU A 126 -16.41 12.37 21.42
CA GLU A 126 -16.20 12.58 22.87
C GLU A 126 -14.96 11.89 23.43
N ALA A 127 -14.45 10.85 22.73
CA ALA A 127 -13.25 10.16 23.16
C ALA A 127 -12.00 11.08 23.14
N ARG A 128 -12.04 12.20 22.39
CA ARG A 128 -10.92 13.17 22.29
C ARG A 128 -10.45 13.74 23.61
N TYR A 129 -11.30 13.71 24.64
CA TYR A 129 -10.94 14.21 25.99
C TYR A 129 -10.29 13.15 26.88
N ARG A 130 -10.29 11.88 26.44
CA ARG A 130 -9.71 10.78 27.20
C ARG A 130 -8.18 10.74 27.01
N ASN A 131 -7.50 10.22 28.03
CA ASN A 131 -6.05 9.96 27.95
C ASN A 131 -5.74 8.91 26.87
N LEU A 132 -4.71 9.16 26.05
CA LEU A 132 -4.27 8.28 24.96
C LEU A 132 -3.85 6.90 25.41
N ASP A 133 -3.36 6.76 26.65
CA ASP A 133 -2.98 5.48 27.23
C ASP A 133 -4.18 4.52 27.37
N THR A 134 -5.41 5.06 27.35
CA THR A 134 -6.66 4.29 27.43
C THR A 134 -7.25 3.90 26.08
N TYR A 135 -6.56 4.27 24.98
CA TYR A 135 -7.07 4.03 23.65
C TYR A 135 -6.87 2.58 23.19
N SER A 136 -7.88 2.04 22.51
CA SER A 136 -7.75 0.79 21.76
C SER A 136 -6.82 0.97 20.56
N THR A 137 -6.35 -0.11 19.96
CA THR A 137 -5.53 -0.07 18.75
C THR A 137 -6.20 0.74 17.64
N GLY A 138 -7.49 0.51 17.37
CA GLY A 138 -8.23 1.26 16.35
C GLY A 138 -8.32 2.76 16.66
N MET A 139 -8.51 3.15 17.94
CA MET A 139 -8.48 4.56 18.34
C MET A 139 -7.09 5.18 18.18
N LYS A 140 -6.03 4.42 18.45
CA LYS A 140 -4.65 4.84 18.23
C LYS A 140 -4.34 5.05 16.74
N GLN A 141 -4.84 4.20 15.86
CA GLN A 141 -4.72 4.42 14.43
C GLN A 141 -5.44 5.69 13.97
N ARG A 142 -6.66 5.92 14.45
CA ARG A 142 -7.43 7.13 14.14
C ARG A 142 -6.74 8.43 14.63
N ILE A 143 -6.10 8.42 15.79
CA ILE A 143 -5.37 9.60 16.26
C ILE A 143 -4.08 9.83 15.48
N LYS A 144 -3.38 8.79 15.03
CA LYS A 144 -2.24 8.92 14.13
C LYS A 144 -2.67 9.56 12.79
N LEU A 145 -3.84 9.19 12.27
CA LEU A 145 -4.41 9.84 11.10
C LEU A 145 -4.77 11.30 11.38
N ALA A 146 -5.39 11.60 12.53
CA ALA A 146 -5.74 12.96 12.92
C ALA A 146 -4.51 13.88 13.02
N GLN A 147 -3.41 13.40 13.63
CA GLN A 147 -2.16 14.18 13.71
C GLN A 147 -1.57 14.46 12.32
N ALA A 148 -1.70 13.53 11.37
CA ALA A 148 -1.21 13.71 10.01
C ALA A 148 -2.05 14.71 9.19
N LEU A 149 -3.30 14.94 9.59
CA LEU A 149 -4.27 15.83 8.92
C LEU A 149 -4.36 17.24 9.52
N VAL A 150 -3.87 17.46 10.75
CA VAL A 150 -4.17 18.67 11.53
C VAL A 150 -3.74 19.96 10.84
N HIS A 151 -2.64 19.96 10.10
CA HIS A 151 -2.07 21.10 9.40
C HIS A 151 -2.50 21.24 7.93
N ASP A 152 -3.54 20.50 7.51
CA ASP A 152 -4.13 20.56 6.17
C ASP A 152 -3.13 20.27 5.03
N PRO A 153 -2.53 19.09 5.00
CA PRO A 153 -1.45 18.77 4.06
C PRO A 153 -1.96 18.57 2.62
N ASP A 154 -1.09 18.82 1.64
CA ASP A 154 -1.32 18.53 0.21
C ASP A 154 -1.11 17.04 -0.13
N LEU A 155 -0.32 16.32 0.70
CA LEU A 155 0.05 14.93 0.50
C LEU A 155 0.09 14.19 1.85
N LEU A 156 -0.44 12.97 1.89
CA LEU A 156 -0.39 12.08 3.04
C LEU A 156 0.46 10.84 2.76
N PHE A 157 1.35 10.50 3.69
CA PHE A 157 1.96 9.18 3.76
C PHE A 157 1.33 8.40 4.91
N LEU A 158 0.74 7.25 4.58
CA LEU A 158 0.08 6.34 5.52
C LEU A 158 0.85 5.02 5.54
N ASP A 159 1.59 4.77 6.63
CA ASP A 159 2.41 3.55 6.77
C ASP A 159 1.65 2.52 7.61
N GLU A 160 1.10 1.47 6.95
CA GLU A 160 0.30 0.39 7.52
C GLU A 160 -0.88 0.90 8.39
N PRO A 161 -1.80 1.73 7.86
CA PRO A 161 -2.83 2.43 8.66
C PRO A 161 -3.86 1.49 9.30
N THR A 162 -4.02 0.28 8.80
CA THR A 162 -4.99 -0.73 9.28
C THR A 162 -4.36 -1.79 10.18
N ASN A 163 -3.05 -1.69 10.43
CA ASN A 163 -2.31 -2.69 11.20
C ASN A 163 -2.87 -2.84 12.63
N GLY A 164 -3.16 -4.10 13.02
CA GLY A 164 -3.67 -4.44 14.36
C GLY A 164 -5.13 -4.06 14.62
N MET A 165 -5.88 -3.62 13.62
CA MET A 165 -7.32 -3.34 13.75
C MET A 165 -8.15 -4.61 13.56
N ASP A 166 -9.31 -4.64 14.21
CA ASP A 166 -10.33 -5.63 13.93
C ASP A 166 -10.98 -5.40 12.56
N PRO A 167 -11.68 -6.38 11.96
CA PRO A 167 -12.20 -6.25 10.59
C PRO A 167 -13.08 -5.03 10.38
N ARG A 168 -13.99 -4.74 11.34
CA ARG A 168 -14.88 -3.58 11.22
C ARG A 168 -14.12 -2.25 11.29
N GLY A 169 -13.20 -2.13 12.26
CA GLY A 169 -12.38 -0.92 12.39
C GLY A 169 -11.49 -0.69 11.16
N ARG A 170 -10.99 -1.79 10.55
CA ARG A 170 -10.24 -1.74 9.29
C ARG A 170 -11.09 -1.17 8.16
N ASP A 171 -12.30 -1.69 7.95
CA ASP A 171 -13.20 -1.20 6.90
C ASP A 171 -13.51 0.30 7.09
N GLU A 172 -13.85 0.71 8.32
CA GLU A 172 -14.09 2.11 8.65
C GLU A 172 -12.85 3.01 8.41
N MET A 173 -11.64 2.52 8.67
CA MET A 173 -10.39 3.24 8.39
C MET A 173 -10.16 3.39 6.88
N LEU A 174 -10.38 2.33 6.10
CA LEU A 174 -10.24 2.37 4.66
C LEU A 174 -11.26 3.32 3.99
N GLU A 175 -12.48 3.38 4.52
CA GLU A 175 -13.48 4.36 4.09
C GLU A 175 -13.02 5.80 4.36
N LEU A 176 -12.43 6.09 5.53
CA LEU A 176 -11.84 7.40 5.85
C LEU A 176 -10.70 7.75 4.88
N VAL A 177 -9.78 6.83 4.64
CA VAL A 177 -8.65 7.04 3.71
C VAL A 177 -9.16 7.34 2.30
N ARG A 178 -10.19 6.63 1.86
CA ARG A 178 -10.82 6.85 0.56
C ARG A 178 -11.54 8.20 0.48
N ASP A 179 -12.25 8.61 1.54
CA ASP A 179 -12.89 9.92 1.64
C ASP A 179 -11.88 11.06 1.55
N ILE A 180 -10.75 10.95 2.25
CA ILE A 180 -9.65 11.92 2.20
C ILE A 180 -9.16 12.13 0.77
N SER A 181 -8.92 11.05 0.02
CA SER A 181 -8.43 11.19 -1.35
C SER A 181 -9.49 11.67 -2.32
N ARG A 182 -10.70 11.10 -2.28
CA ARG A 182 -11.73 11.35 -3.30
C ARG A 182 -12.53 12.62 -3.06
N ASN A 183 -12.91 12.89 -1.81
CA ASN A 183 -13.80 14.00 -1.47
C ASN A 183 -13.05 15.22 -0.95
N LYS A 184 -11.94 15.04 -0.22
CA LYS A 184 -11.09 16.16 0.21
C LYS A 184 -10.02 16.54 -0.81
N GLY A 185 -9.75 15.66 -1.80
CA GLY A 185 -8.79 15.93 -2.87
C GLY A 185 -7.32 15.90 -2.40
N ILE A 186 -7.03 15.34 -1.23
CA ILE A 186 -5.67 15.20 -0.71
C ILE A 186 -5.00 14.00 -1.39
N ASN A 187 -3.82 14.19 -1.95
CA ASN A 187 -3.02 13.10 -2.49
C ASN A 187 -2.55 12.19 -1.35
N LEU A 188 -2.47 10.87 -1.60
CA LEU A 188 -1.97 9.95 -0.59
C LEU A 188 -1.11 8.82 -1.16
N ILE A 189 -0.14 8.39 -0.36
CA ILE A 189 0.62 7.17 -0.57
C ILE A 189 0.31 6.24 0.60
N LEU A 190 -0.35 5.11 0.28
CA LEU A 190 -0.73 4.07 1.22
C LEU A 190 0.29 2.94 1.16
N SER A 191 1.14 2.82 2.18
CA SER A 191 2.02 1.66 2.35
C SER A 191 1.24 0.54 3.04
N SER A 192 1.12 -0.60 2.41
CA SER A 192 0.50 -1.79 3.00
C SER A 192 1.11 -3.08 2.43
N HIS A 193 1.06 -4.14 3.24
CA HIS A 193 1.30 -5.51 2.80
C HIS A 193 -0.03 -6.23 2.47
N LEU A 194 -1.17 -5.61 2.77
CA LEU A 194 -2.51 -6.14 2.51
C LEU A 194 -3.03 -5.60 1.17
N LEU A 195 -2.95 -6.42 0.16
CA LEU A 195 -3.35 -6.08 -1.21
C LEU A 195 -4.82 -5.64 -1.34
N PRO A 196 -5.80 -6.26 -0.63
CA PRO A 196 -7.19 -5.82 -0.66
C PRO A 196 -7.38 -4.37 -0.18
N ASP A 197 -6.59 -3.87 0.80
CA ASP A 197 -6.67 -2.50 1.28
C ASP A 197 -6.32 -1.51 0.17
N VAL A 198 -5.26 -1.83 -0.55
CA VAL A 198 -4.79 -1.02 -1.68
C VAL A 198 -5.77 -1.06 -2.85
N GLU A 199 -6.33 -2.23 -3.16
CA GLU A 199 -7.36 -2.35 -4.21
C GLU A 199 -8.63 -1.54 -3.91
N TYR A 200 -8.99 -1.44 -2.63
CA TYR A 200 -10.16 -0.70 -2.21
C TYR A 200 -9.95 0.82 -2.25
N THR A 201 -8.74 1.29 -1.90
CA THR A 201 -8.46 2.70 -1.67
C THR A 201 -7.75 3.40 -2.83
N CYS A 202 -6.92 2.68 -3.60
CA CYS A 202 -6.00 3.25 -4.58
C CYS A 202 -6.39 2.91 -6.02
N ASP A 203 -6.02 3.80 -6.95
CA ASP A 203 -6.19 3.58 -8.39
C ASP A 203 -4.86 3.19 -9.06
N HIS A 204 -3.72 3.50 -8.42
CA HIS A 204 -2.36 3.21 -8.89
C HIS A 204 -1.56 2.48 -7.82
N VAL A 205 -0.54 1.75 -8.25
CA VAL A 205 0.40 1.07 -7.35
C VAL A 205 1.85 1.24 -7.81
N VAL A 206 2.73 1.21 -6.82
CA VAL A 206 4.18 1.04 -6.95
C VAL A 206 4.54 -0.19 -6.11
N VAL A 207 5.09 -1.21 -6.75
CA VAL A 207 5.43 -2.51 -6.11
C VAL A 207 6.93 -2.60 -5.95
N LEU A 208 7.38 -2.81 -4.71
CA LEU A 208 8.78 -3.04 -4.37
C LEU A 208 9.01 -4.51 -4.03
N ASP A 209 10.13 -5.05 -4.52
CA ASP A 209 10.68 -6.33 -4.05
C ASP A 209 12.17 -6.19 -3.78
N LYS A 210 12.62 -6.59 -2.59
CA LYS A 210 14.05 -6.59 -2.17
C LYS A 210 14.80 -5.29 -2.47
N GLY A 211 14.10 -4.15 -2.34
CA GLY A 211 14.67 -2.82 -2.57
C GLY A 211 14.71 -2.37 -4.02
N THR A 212 14.08 -3.08 -4.95
CA THR A 212 13.96 -2.71 -6.37
C THR A 212 12.50 -2.49 -6.76
N LEU A 213 12.26 -1.72 -7.81
CA LEU A 213 10.93 -1.57 -8.40
C LEU A 213 10.59 -2.84 -9.18
N ALA A 214 9.53 -3.53 -8.78
CA ALA A 214 9.03 -4.73 -9.47
C ALA A 214 7.94 -4.39 -10.50
N ALA A 215 7.01 -3.48 -10.16
CA ALA A 215 5.97 -3.00 -11.07
C ALA A 215 5.46 -1.63 -10.64
N GLN A 216 4.90 -0.86 -11.58
CA GLN A 216 4.16 0.37 -11.28
C GLN A 216 3.12 0.63 -12.36
N GLY A 217 2.01 1.27 -11.98
CA GLY A 217 0.99 1.70 -12.92
C GLY A 217 -0.43 1.67 -12.36
N PRO A 218 -1.43 1.98 -13.22
CA PRO A 218 -2.82 1.83 -12.85
C PRO A 218 -3.16 0.39 -12.49
N ILE A 219 -3.86 0.16 -11.38
CA ILE A 219 -4.26 -1.18 -10.93
C ILE A 219 -5.05 -1.92 -12.02
N ALA A 220 -5.97 -1.23 -12.69
CA ALA A 220 -6.78 -1.81 -13.77
C ALA A 220 -5.90 -2.33 -14.93
N SER A 221 -4.86 -1.57 -15.31
CA SER A 221 -3.94 -1.96 -16.39
C SER A 221 -3.08 -3.17 -15.98
N LEU A 222 -2.54 -3.15 -14.76
CA LEU A 222 -1.72 -4.25 -14.25
C LEU A 222 -2.51 -5.56 -14.14
N LYS A 223 -3.77 -5.50 -13.70
CA LYS A 223 -4.68 -6.65 -13.69
C LYS A 223 -5.00 -7.14 -15.10
N GLY A 224 -5.17 -6.24 -16.07
CA GLY A 224 -5.42 -6.60 -17.47
C GLY A 224 -4.25 -7.34 -18.14
N HIS A 225 -3.01 -7.10 -17.71
CA HIS A 225 -1.81 -7.79 -18.22
C HIS A 225 -1.56 -9.14 -17.55
N ALA A 226 -2.26 -9.46 -16.47
CA ALA A 226 -2.09 -10.75 -15.75
C ALA A 226 -2.66 -11.96 -16.52
N GLY A 227 -3.18 -11.78 -17.74
CA GLY A 227 -3.81 -12.84 -18.50
C GLY A 227 -5.19 -13.24 -17.96
N ARG A 228 -5.69 -14.40 -18.39
CA ARG A 228 -6.95 -14.96 -17.88
C ARG A 228 -6.68 -15.78 -16.63
N VAL A 229 -7.34 -15.43 -15.54
CA VAL A 229 -7.25 -16.21 -14.30
C VAL A 229 -8.43 -17.16 -14.20
N PHE A 230 -8.14 -18.41 -13.87
CA PHE A 230 -9.15 -19.43 -13.60
C PHE A 230 -8.95 -20.06 -12.23
N GLU A 231 -10.04 -20.24 -11.51
CA GLU A 231 -10.12 -21.04 -10.30
C GLU A 231 -10.46 -22.46 -10.70
N LEU A 232 -9.57 -23.41 -10.40
CA LEU A 232 -9.71 -24.82 -10.75
C LEU A 232 -9.63 -25.71 -9.51
N ARG A 233 -10.61 -26.59 -9.34
CA ARG A 233 -10.56 -27.71 -8.38
C ARG A 233 -10.62 -29.02 -9.13
N VAL A 234 -9.65 -29.90 -8.87
CA VAL A 234 -9.57 -31.22 -9.46
C VAL A 234 -9.55 -32.30 -8.39
N LYS A 235 -10.00 -33.50 -8.76
CA LYS A 235 -9.85 -34.71 -7.94
C LYS A 235 -8.94 -35.66 -8.66
N GLY A 236 -7.88 -36.16 -7.99
CA GLY A 236 -6.86 -37.07 -8.52
C GLY A 236 -5.45 -36.65 -8.16
N ASP A 237 -4.45 -37.31 -8.74
CA ASP A 237 -3.05 -36.97 -8.52
C ASP A 237 -2.66 -35.70 -9.31
N LYS A 238 -2.41 -34.63 -8.60
CA LYS A 238 -2.08 -33.32 -9.20
C LYS A 238 -0.67 -33.24 -9.78
N VAL A 239 0.27 -34.09 -9.36
CA VAL A 239 1.70 -33.95 -9.71
C VAL A 239 1.95 -34.00 -11.22
N PRO A 240 1.46 -35.01 -11.99
CA PRO A 240 1.64 -35.02 -13.43
C PRO A 240 0.94 -33.88 -14.15
N PHE A 241 -0.22 -33.48 -13.64
CA PHE A 241 -1.00 -32.37 -14.19
C PHE A 241 -0.28 -31.02 -14.05
N MET A 242 0.38 -30.78 -12.92
CA MET A 242 1.17 -29.56 -12.70
C MET A 242 2.34 -29.45 -13.68
N ALA A 243 2.99 -30.57 -14.01
CA ALA A 243 4.03 -30.57 -15.03
C ALA A 243 3.47 -30.25 -16.42
N ALA A 244 2.29 -30.78 -16.77
CA ALA A 244 1.62 -30.50 -18.04
C ALA A 244 1.12 -29.03 -18.13
N LEU A 245 0.62 -28.45 -17.05
CA LEU A 245 0.26 -27.03 -16.99
C LEU A 245 1.47 -26.14 -17.29
N ARG A 246 2.61 -26.40 -16.63
CA ARG A 246 3.86 -25.64 -16.87
C ARG A 246 4.34 -25.78 -18.31
N ALA A 247 4.28 -27.00 -18.89
CA ALA A 247 4.65 -27.21 -20.29
C ALA A 247 3.73 -26.45 -21.27
N ALA A 248 2.48 -26.22 -20.91
CA ALA A 248 1.53 -25.41 -21.66
C ALA A 248 1.65 -23.89 -21.40
N GLY A 249 2.64 -23.44 -20.62
CA GLY A 249 2.81 -22.03 -20.25
C GLY A 249 1.74 -21.52 -19.27
N ILE A 250 1.08 -22.42 -18.54
CA ILE A 250 0.06 -22.08 -17.54
C ILE A 250 0.71 -22.11 -16.15
N GLU A 251 0.70 -20.99 -15.47
CA GLU A 251 1.29 -20.87 -14.13
C GLU A 251 0.26 -21.15 -13.04
N CYS A 252 0.72 -21.80 -11.96
CA CYS A 252 -0.05 -22.07 -10.75
C CYS A 252 0.83 -21.79 -9.52
N PRO A 253 0.73 -20.62 -8.91
CA PRO A 253 1.58 -20.24 -7.77
C PRO A 253 1.36 -21.09 -6.52
N ALA A 254 0.11 -21.51 -6.27
CA ALA A 254 -0.27 -22.31 -5.10
C ALA A 254 -0.90 -23.64 -5.54
N PRO A 255 -0.09 -24.66 -5.92
CA PRO A 255 -0.59 -25.92 -6.43
C PRO A 255 -1.26 -26.81 -5.36
N ASP A 256 -0.94 -26.60 -4.10
CA ASP A 256 -1.43 -27.41 -2.98
C ASP A 256 -2.80 -26.97 -2.46
N ASP A 257 -3.27 -25.79 -2.87
CA ASP A 257 -4.59 -25.29 -2.49
C ASP A 257 -5.72 -26.20 -3.00
N GLU A 258 -6.82 -26.27 -2.26
CA GLU A 258 -8.01 -27.01 -2.66
C GLU A 258 -8.58 -26.44 -3.97
N VAL A 259 -8.58 -25.13 -4.11
CA VAL A 259 -8.92 -24.40 -5.34
C VAL A 259 -7.67 -23.73 -5.86
N MET A 260 -7.11 -24.26 -6.93
CA MET A 260 -5.91 -23.73 -7.58
C MET A 260 -6.26 -22.52 -8.43
N ARG A 261 -5.46 -21.46 -8.36
CA ARG A 261 -5.53 -20.32 -9.28
C ARG A 261 -4.54 -20.52 -10.41
N LEU A 262 -5.04 -20.49 -11.65
CA LEU A 262 -4.28 -20.73 -12.86
C LEU A 262 -4.20 -19.45 -13.70
N PHE A 263 -2.99 -19.07 -14.08
CA PHE A 263 -2.74 -17.96 -15.00
C PHE A 263 -2.58 -18.52 -16.41
N VAL A 264 -3.59 -18.30 -17.22
CA VAL A 264 -3.69 -18.88 -18.57
C VAL A 264 -3.38 -17.76 -19.58
N PRO A 265 -2.40 -17.96 -20.50
CA PRO A 265 -2.09 -16.97 -21.55
C PRO A 265 -3.33 -16.64 -22.38
N GLU A 266 -3.43 -15.39 -22.86
CA GLU A 266 -4.62 -14.90 -23.60
C GLU A 266 -4.98 -15.75 -24.83
N HIS A 267 -3.97 -16.29 -25.51
CA HIS A 267 -4.15 -17.14 -26.70
C HIS A 267 -4.59 -18.57 -26.37
N THR A 268 -4.59 -18.98 -25.09
CA THR A 268 -4.95 -20.33 -24.65
C THR A 268 -6.42 -20.36 -24.22
N THR A 269 -7.20 -21.28 -24.76
CA THR A 269 -8.62 -21.43 -24.41
C THR A 269 -8.79 -22.24 -23.14
N SER A 270 -9.89 -22.03 -22.39
CA SER A 270 -10.22 -22.84 -21.20
C SER A 270 -10.40 -24.33 -21.52
N ALA A 271 -10.67 -24.70 -22.78
CA ALA A 271 -10.75 -26.10 -23.24
C ALA A 271 -9.45 -26.88 -23.00
N VAL A 272 -8.30 -26.21 -23.07
CA VAL A 272 -6.98 -26.82 -22.79
C VAL A 272 -6.91 -27.32 -21.35
N LEU A 273 -7.52 -26.65 -20.38
CA LEU A 273 -7.54 -27.09 -18.97
C LEU A 273 -8.29 -28.43 -18.82
N PHE A 274 -9.41 -28.59 -19.53
CA PHE A 274 -10.16 -29.85 -19.53
C PHE A 274 -9.39 -30.99 -20.26
N GLN A 275 -8.72 -30.66 -21.38
CA GLN A 275 -7.93 -31.64 -22.13
C GLN A 275 -6.75 -32.14 -21.29
N LEU A 276 -6.01 -31.23 -20.63
CA LEU A 276 -4.90 -31.60 -19.76
C LEU A 276 -5.37 -32.42 -18.56
N ALA A 277 -6.48 -32.01 -17.90
CA ALA A 277 -7.04 -32.78 -16.80
C ALA A 277 -7.46 -34.17 -17.22
N SER A 278 -8.14 -34.31 -18.35
CA SER A 278 -8.56 -35.63 -18.91
C SER A 278 -7.37 -36.50 -19.27
N ALA A 279 -6.34 -35.97 -19.93
CA ALA A 279 -5.14 -36.68 -20.32
C ALA A 279 -4.38 -37.28 -19.13
N HIS A 280 -4.50 -36.67 -17.96
CA HIS A 280 -3.86 -37.13 -16.71
C HIS A 280 -4.84 -37.80 -15.75
N GLY A 281 -6.03 -38.20 -16.22
CA GLY A 281 -7.01 -38.94 -15.42
C GLY A 281 -7.63 -38.14 -14.26
N LEU A 282 -7.56 -36.81 -14.32
CA LEU A 282 -8.11 -35.94 -13.30
C LEU A 282 -9.57 -35.57 -13.60
N GLN A 283 -10.36 -35.49 -12.55
CA GLN A 283 -11.73 -35.06 -12.66
C GLN A 283 -11.84 -33.56 -12.24
N VAL A 284 -12.23 -32.70 -13.18
CA VAL A 284 -12.53 -31.28 -12.89
C VAL A 284 -13.81 -31.21 -12.07
N ARG A 285 -13.73 -30.63 -10.88
CA ARG A 285 -14.84 -30.44 -9.94
C ARG A 285 -15.37 -29.03 -9.94
N HIS A 286 -14.52 -28.08 -10.25
CA HIS A 286 -14.85 -26.66 -10.35
C HIS A 286 -13.92 -26.00 -11.35
N LEU A 287 -14.48 -25.18 -12.23
CA LEU A 287 -13.73 -24.27 -13.11
C LEU A 287 -14.53 -22.99 -13.26
N ARG A 288 -13.96 -21.88 -12.83
CA ARG A 288 -14.55 -20.56 -12.93
C ARG A 288 -13.53 -19.57 -13.44
N ALA A 289 -13.93 -18.72 -14.39
CA ALA A 289 -13.13 -17.53 -14.71
C ALA A 289 -13.16 -16.58 -13.52
N SER A 290 -12.01 -16.12 -13.09
CA SER A 290 -11.84 -15.18 -11.98
C SER A 290 -11.28 -13.87 -12.51
N VAL A 291 -11.61 -12.77 -11.83
CA VAL A 291 -11.00 -11.48 -12.13
C VAL A 291 -9.60 -11.47 -11.50
N PRO A 292 -8.55 -11.09 -12.25
CA PRO A 292 -7.22 -10.96 -11.68
C PRO A 292 -7.22 -10.01 -10.47
N SER A 293 -6.60 -10.43 -9.38
CA SER A 293 -6.39 -9.62 -8.19
C SER A 293 -5.01 -8.94 -8.22
N LEU A 294 -4.77 -7.97 -7.35
CA LEU A 294 -3.40 -7.47 -7.16
C LEU A 294 -2.45 -8.55 -6.62
N GLU A 295 -2.96 -9.56 -5.92
CA GLU A 295 -2.16 -10.71 -5.48
C GLU A 295 -1.58 -11.47 -6.66
N ASP A 296 -2.36 -11.61 -7.72
CA ASP A 296 -1.95 -12.27 -8.96
C ASP A 296 -0.86 -11.44 -9.67
N VAL A 297 -1.05 -10.13 -9.76
CA VAL A 297 -0.04 -9.20 -10.32
C VAL A 297 1.26 -9.25 -9.52
N PHE A 298 1.14 -9.24 -8.19
CA PHE A 298 2.28 -9.29 -7.29
C PHE A 298 3.05 -10.61 -7.42
N ALA A 299 2.35 -11.75 -7.44
CA ALA A 299 2.95 -13.07 -7.61
C ALA A 299 3.74 -13.16 -8.93
N ASN A 300 3.20 -12.64 -10.03
CA ASN A 300 3.85 -12.60 -11.33
C ASN A 300 5.07 -11.65 -11.34
N ALA A 301 4.97 -10.46 -10.76
CA ALA A 301 6.06 -9.48 -10.72
C ALA A 301 7.26 -9.99 -9.90
N VAL A 302 7.02 -10.71 -8.79
CA VAL A 302 8.06 -11.30 -7.95
C VAL A 302 8.63 -12.60 -8.52
N SER A 303 7.81 -13.39 -9.25
CA SER A 303 8.25 -14.65 -9.87
C SER A 303 9.03 -14.41 -11.17
N GLY A 304 8.70 -13.39 -11.95
CA GLY A 304 9.37 -13.04 -13.22
C GLY A 304 10.75 -12.38 -13.06
N ALA A 305 11.15 -12.05 -11.83
CA ALA A 305 12.47 -11.50 -11.50
C ALA A 305 13.51 -12.58 -11.09
N ARG A 306 13.21 -13.88 -11.36
CA ARG A 306 14.15 -15.00 -11.11
C ARG A 306 14.78 -15.50 -12.38
#